data_623ad0ae01d30ed9df43ab78521074ef
#
_entry.id   623ad0ae01d30ed9df43ab78521074ef
#
_cell.length_a   1.000
_cell.length_b   1.000
_cell.length_c   1.000
_cell.angle_alpha   90.00
_cell.angle_beta   90.00
_cell.angle_gamma   90.00
#
_symmetry.space_group_name_H-M   'P 1'
#
loop_
_entity.id
_entity.type
_entity.pdbx_description
1 polymer ?
#
loop_
_entity_poly.entity_id
_entity_poly.type
_entity_poly.pdbx_seq_one_letter_code
_entity_poly.pdbx_strand_id
1 'polypeptide(L)'
;MALVSHPWPSLIALKPNHTTITRASTGNKNSNLHDGSALLRAAKHTVDTYIKNGMVVGLGSGHVSDMAIQYLGRQLRSGALHDIIGVPMSVGSASEAATAGIPLDQYQHTSQIDFAFDDADIIEEGTLIAVIGRRQSRGDESIIQEKSILNAADKLVFMISKNQYQDVLDGSIPVLVQSLNWMETAEEIDDLFLGDAEVWRRPSIGHADPLGGDFPLVTKEGYHVLDVIFTSPITSLAEVAESLNKVDGVVDHGVVSKFPCTVVITSESGLSIVDNLPANAVEGV
;
A
#
# COMPACT_ATOMS: atom_id res chain seq x y z
N MET A 1 -47.60 43.44 33.52
CA MET A 1 -46.93 42.74 32.40
C MET A 1 -46.77 41.28 32.79
N ALA A 2 -47.64 40.42 32.25
CA ALA A 2 -47.68 39.01 32.55
C ALA A 2 -46.84 38.26 31.47
N LEU A 3 -45.85 37.48 31.93
CA LEU A 3 -45.06 36.59 31.09
C LEU A 3 -45.87 35.31 30.82
N VAL A 4 -46.23 35.09 29.57
CA VAL A 4 -46.88 33.87 29.08
C VAL A 4 -45.80 32.82 28.84
N SER A 5 -45.80 31.78 29.66
CA SER A 5 -44.98 30.57 29.45
C SER A 5 -45.72 29.62 28.50
N HIS A 6 -45.07 29.27 27.38
CA HIS A 6 -45.56 28.23 26.49
C HIS A 6 -44.95 26.89 26.91
N PRO A 7 -45.73 25.82 27.04
CA PRO A 7 -45.21 24.47 27.31
C PRO A 7 -44.69 23.84 26.02
N TRP A 8 -43.54 23.21 26.12
CA TRP A 8 -42.94 22.40 25.06
C TRP A 8 -43.70 21.07 24.89
N PRO A 9 -43.86 20.57 23.65
CA PRO A 9 -44.49 19.27 23.46
C PRO A 9 -43.56 18.13 23.83
N SER A 10 -44.15 17.15 24.52
CA SER A 10 -43.50 15.93 24.98
C SER A 10 -43.03 15.07 23.81
N LEU A 11 -41.74 14.73 23.80
CA LEU A 11 -41.16 13.73 22.91
C LEU A 11 -41.71 12.33 23.23
N ILE A 12 -42.45 11.77 22.29
CA ILE A 12 -42.88 10.37 22.33
C ILE A 12 -41.63 9.51 22.07
N ALA A 13 -41.19 8.75 23.09
CA ALA A 13 -40.14 7.77 22.97
C ALA A 13 -40.59 6.59 22.08
N LEU A 14 -40.07 6.51 20.88
CA LEU A 14 -40.19 5.31 20.06
C LEU A 14 -39.19 4.26 20.58
N LYS A 15 -39.75 3.12 21.02
CA LYS A 15 -38.96 1.94 21.42
C LYS A 15 -38.21 1.40 20.21
N PRO A 16 -36.87 1.12 20.28
CA PRO A 16 -36.19 0.43 19.21
C PRO A 16 -36.61 -1.04 19.18
N ASN A 17 -37.16 -1.49 18.07
CA ASN A 17 -37.36 -2.90 17.76
C ASN A 17 -35.99 -3.56 17.61
N HIS A 18 -35.56 -4.32 18.60
CA HIS A 18 -34.44 -5.24 18.50
C HIS A 18 -34.82 -6.41 17.60
N THR A 19 -34.52 -6.32 16.32
CA THR A 19 -34.41 -7.51 15.45
C THR A 19 -33.02 -8.03 15.57
N THR A 20 -32.79 -9.02 16.43
CA THR A 20 -31.54 -9.77 16.51
C THR A 20 -31.44 -10.65 15.26
N ILE A 21 -30.77 -10.19 14.25
CA ILE A 21 -30.32 -11.03 13.11
C ILE A 21 -29.06 -11.74 13.57
N THR A 22 -29.20 -12.93 14.11
CA THR A 22 -28.11 -13.88 14.28
C THR A 22 -27.70 -14.40 12.89
N ARG A 23 -26.80 -13.69 12.24
CA ARG A 23 -26.13 -14.19 11.04
C ARG A 23 -25.05 -15.17 11.50
N ALA A 24 -25.36 -16.45 11.43
CA ALA A 24 -24.34 -17.50 11.58
C ALA A 24 -23.30 -17.32 10.46
N SER A 25 -22.15 -16.76 10.81
CA SER A 25 -20.98 -16.73 9.97
C SER A 25 -20.36 -18.12 9.98
N THR A 26 -20.81 -19.00 9.08
CA THR A 26 -20.02 -20.14 8.66
C THR A 26 -18.96 -19.62 7.69
N GLY A 27 -18.03 -18.80 8.21
CA GLY A 27 -16.83 -18.37 7.49
C GLY A 27 -15.98 -19.58 7.18
N ASN A 28 -15.77 -19.79 5.91
CA ASN A 28 -15.02 -20.87 5.30
C ASN A 28 -13.57 -20.85 5.80
N LYS A 29 -13.24 -21.57 6.89
CA LYS A 29 -11.89 -21.69 7.43
C LYS A 29 -10.89 -22.31 6.44
N ASN A 30 -11.38 -22.98 5.40
CA ASN A 30 -10.54 -23.61 4.39
C ASN A 30 -10.01 -22.60 3.35
N SER A 31 -10.73 -21.52 3.01
CA SER A 31 -10.24 -20.52 2.06
C SER A 31 -9.03 -19.75 2.61
N ASN A 32 -9.05 -19.36 3.87
CA ASN A 32 -7.94 -18.62 4.49
C ASN A 32 -6.65 -19.45 4.64
N LEU A 33 -6.76 -20.76 4.82
CA LEU A 33 -5.59 -21.67 4.90
C LEU A 33 -4.96 -21.89 3.51
N HIS A 34 -5.78 -21.96 2.46
CA HIS A 34 -5.30 -22.06 1.07
C HIS A 34 -4.63 -20.76 0.60
N ASP A 35 -5.20 -19.62 0.94
CA ASP A 35 -4.69 -18.29 0.56
C ASP A 35 -3.33 -18.03 1.23
N GLY A 36 -3.20 -18.24 2.54
CA GLY A 36 -1.93 -18.12 3.24
C GLY A 36 -0.83 -19.06 2.72
N SER A 37 -1.20 -20.25 2.25
CA SER A 37 -0.26 -21.18 1.61
C SER A 37 0.20 -20.68 0.24
N ALA A 38 -0.68 -20.04 -0.53
CA ALA A 38 -0.34 -19.47 -1.84
C ALA A 38 0.60 -18.28 -1.70
N LEU A 39 0.30 -17.34 -0.79
CA LEU A 39 1.15 -16.19 -0.48
C LEU A 39 2.54 -16.61 0.01
N LEU A 40 2.62 -17.63 0.86
CA LEU A 40 3.92 -18.17 1.30
C LEU A 40 4.73 -18.76 0.13
N ARG A 41 4.07 -19.33 -0.88
CA ARG A 41 4.77 -19.81 -2.09
C ARG A 41 5.36 -18.63 -2.89
N ALA A 42 4.62 -17.52 -3.03
CA ALA A 42 5.14 -16.31 -3.68
C ALA A 42 6.35 -15.76 -2.92
N ALA A 43 6.26 -15.63 -1.60
CA ALA A 43 7.36 -15.17 -0.75
C ALA A 43 8.61 -16.05 -0.92
N LYS A 44 8.46 -17.36 -0.87
CA LYS A 44 9.58 -18.30 -1.07
C LYS A 44 10.16 -18.20 -2.47
N HIS A 45 9.30 -18.21 -3.50
CA HIS A 45 9.73 -18.07 -4.89
C HIS A 45 10.55 -16.80 -5.09
N THR A 46 10.10 -15.68 -4.56
CA THR A 46 10.79 -14.40 -4.66
C THR A 46 12.18 -14.45 -4.02
N VAL A 47 12.29 -14.97 -2.80
CA VAL A 47 13.59 -15.09 -2.13
C VAL A 47 14.52 -16.06 -2.87
N ASP A 48 14.03 -17.25 -3.22
CA ASP A 48 14.87 -18.30 -3.84
C ASP A 48 15.33 -17.93 -5.26
N THR A 49 14.52 -17.15 -6.00
CA THR A 49 14.81 -16.80 -7.40
C THR A 49 15.67 -15.57 -7.54
N TYR A 50 15.39 -14.53 -6.75
CA TYR A 50 15.93 -13.20 -6.99
C TYR A 50 17.02 -12.78 -6.00
N ILE A 51 17.09 -13.32 -4.79
CA ILE A 51 18.08 -12.93 -3.79
C ILE A 51 19.34 -13.80 -3.91
N LYS A 52 20.49 -13.16 -3.96
CA LYS A 52 21.81 -13.80 -4.03
C LYS A 52 22.71 -13.28 -2.92
N ASN A 53 23.74 -14.06 -2.60
CA ASN A 53 24.73 -13.68 -1.59
C ASN A 53 25.35 -12.33 -1.87
N GLY A 54 25.57 -11.55 -0.82
CA GLY A 54 26.19 -10.23 -0.87
C GLY A 54 25.27 -9.08 -1.27
N MET A 55 23.98 -9.34 -1.54
CA MET A 55 23.05 -8.30 -1.96
C MET A 55 22.63 -7.39 -0.81
N VAL A 56 22.38 -6.12 -1.18
CA VAL A 56 21.61 -5.16 -0.40
C VAL A 56 20.15 -5.24 -0.85
N VAL A 57 19.26 -5.62 0.07
CA VAL A 57 17.86 -5.96 -0.22
C VAL A 57 16.90 -4.98 0.45
N GLY A 58 16.09 -4.28 -0.35
CA GLY A 58 14.95 -3.51 0.12
C GLY A 58 13.85 -4.45 0.64
N LEU A 59 13.51 -4.29 1.92
CA LEU A 59 12.55 -5.14 2.62
C LEU A 59 11.20 -4.44 2.69
N GLY A 60 10.25 -4.95 1.94
CA GLY A 60 8.91 -4.39 1.78
C GLY A 60 8.04 -4.42 3.02
N SER A 61 6.87 -3.85 2.88
CA SER A 61 5.84 -3.75 3.91
C SER A 61 4.61 -4.57 3.53
N GLY A 62 4.06 -5.30 4.48
CA GLY A 62 2.82 -6.05 4.28
C GLY A 62 2.95 -7.53 4.53
N HIS A 63 1.83 -8.21 4.40
CA HIS A 63 1.72 -9.59 4.87
C HIS A 63 2.60 -10.59 4.11
N VAL A 64 2.72 -10.42 2.79
CA VAL A 64 3.56 -11.31 1.97
C VAL A 64 5.03 -10.96 2.14
N SER A 65 5.34 -9.66 2.25
CA SER A 65 6.69 -9.17 2.56
C SER A 65 7.18 -9.67 3.90
N ASP A 66 6.35 -9.69 4.94
CA ASP A 66 6.68 -10.28 6.24
C ASP A 66 7.04 -11.78 6.12
N MET A 67 6.27 -12.52 5.31
CA MET A 67 6.58 -13.94 5.03
C MET A 67 7.92 -14.10 4.30
N ALA A 68 8.23 -13.19 3.36
CA ALA A 68 9.50 -13.20 2.63
C ALA A 68 10.67 -12.88 3.55
N ILE A 69 10.54 -11.87 4.42
CA ILE A 69 11.54 -11.51 5.44
C ILE A 69 11.82 -12.70 6.38
N GLN A 70 10.78 -13.34 6.90
CA GLN A 70 10.94 -14.52 7.77
C GLN A 70 11.60 -15.69 7.03
N TYR A 71 11.27 -15.89 5.76
CA TYR A 71 11.89 -16.94 4.96
C TYR A 71 13.34 -16.63 4.66
N LEU A 72 13.68 -15.39 4.29
CA LEU A 72 15.05 -14.91 4.08
C LEU A 72 15.91 -15.12 5.33
N GLY A 73 15.39 -14.77 6.51
CA GLY A 73 16.08 -15.03 7.78
C GLY A 73 16.33 -16.53 8.04
N ARG A 74 15.44 -17.43 7.59
CA ARG A 74 15.69 -18.88 7.63
C ARG A 74 16.81 -19.32 6.70
N GLN A 75 16.86 -18.77 5.49
CA GLN A 75 17.94 -19.05 4.52
C GLN A 75 19.30 -18.58 5.03
N LEU A 76 19.36 -17.42 5.69
CA LEU A 76 20.58 -16.94 6.35
C LEU A 76 21.01 -17.86 7.49
N ARG A 77 20.11 -18.25 8.39
CA ARG A 77 20.41 -19.16 9.52
C ARG A 77 20.85 -20.54 9.06
N SER A 78 20.33 -21.05 7.94
CA SER A 78 20.73 -22.33 7.38
C SER A 78 22.06 -22.27 6.62
N GLY A 79 22.59 -21.08 6.34
CA GLY A 79 23.77 -20.87 5.52
C GLY A 79 23.54 -21.04 4.01
N ALA A 80 22.28 -21.14 3.56
CA ALA A 80 21.93 -21.18 2.14
C ALA A 80 22.14 -19.82 1.48
N LEU A 81 21.94 -18.74 2.23
CA LEU A 81 22.31 -17.36 1.85
C LEU A 81 23.26 -16.78 2.91
N HIS A 82 24.11 -15.87 2.50
CA HIS A 82 25.07 -15.17 3.37
C HIS A 82 25.37 -13.76 2.86
N ASP A 83 25.87 -12.89 3.75
CA ASP A 83 26.30 -11.51 3.44
C ASP A 83 25.17 -10.66 2.86
N ILE A 84 23.93 -10.86 3.32
CA ILE A 84 22.78 -10.04 2.96
C ILE A 84 22.66 -8.88 3.95
N ILE A 85 22.39 -7.69 3.42
CA ILE A 85 22.03 -6.49 4.21
C ILE A 85 20.60 -6.09 3.83
N GLY A 86 19.72 -5.99 4.81
CA GLY A 86 18.35 -5.54 4.62
C GLY A 86 18.22 -4.03 4.80
N VAL A 87 17.47 -3.37 3.91
CA VAL A 87 17.08 -1.96 4.01
C VAL A 87 15.55 -1.91 4.19
N PRO A 88 15.05 -1.69 5.42
CA PRO A 88 13.61 -1.76 5.68
C PRO A 88 12.87 -0.52 5.16
N MET A 89 11.69 -0.74 4.57
CA MET A 89 10.81 0.31 4.06
C MET A 89 9.92 0.90 5.14
N SER A 90 9.68 0.14 6.22
CA SER A 90 8.82 0.56 7.34
C SER A 90 9.40 0.13 8.69
N VAL A 91 8.83 0.66 9.77
CA VAL A 91 9.12 0.21 11.14
C VAL A 91 8.71 -1.26 11.32
N GLY A 92 7.60 -1.67 10.69
CA GLY A 92 7.14 -3.07 10.68
C GLY A 92 8.16 -4.00 10.05
N SER A 93 8.61 -3.72 8.83
CA SER A 93 9.63 -4.55 8.14
C SER A 93 10.97 -4.56 8.87
N ALA A 94 11.36 -3.45 9.52
CA ALA A 94 12.55 -3.41 10.37
C ALA A 94 12.44 -4.37 11.58
N SER A 95 11.28 -4.38 12.23
CA SER A 95 11.00 -5.26 13.37
C SER A 95 11.00 -6.74 12.97
N GLU A 96 10.34 -7.07 11.85
CA GLU A 96 10.32 -8.42 11.29
C GLU A 96 11.73 -8.88 10.91
N ALA A 97 12.52 -8.05 10.26
CA ALA A 97 13.88 -8.35 9.85
C ALA A 97 14.82 -8.56 11.05
N ALA A 98 14.70 -7.71 12.07
CA ALA A 98 15.44 -7.87 13.33
C ALA A 98 15.10 -9.20 14.01
N THR A 99 13.82 -9.56 14.07
CA THR A 99 13.33 -10.84 14.61
C THR A 99 13.83 -12.03 13.78
N ALA A 100 13.90 -11.87 12.47
CA ALA A 100 14.42 -12.87 11.55
C ALA A 100 15.95 -13.00 11.58
N GLY A 101 16.66 -12.07 12.25
CA GLY A 101 18.12 -12.06 12.36
C GLY A 101 18.83 -11.59 11.08
N ILE A 102 18.17 -10.73 10.29
CA ILE A 102 18.76 -10.14 9.10
C ILE A 102 19.54 -8.87 9.51
N PRO A 103 20.82 -8.72 9.13
CA PRO A 103 21.55 -7.48 9.32
C PRO A 103 20.87 -6.34 8.59
N LEU A 104 20.70 -5.19 9.27
CA LEU A 104 19.99 -4.05 8.73
C LEU A 104 20.93 -2.86 8.52
N ASP A 105 20.67 -2.11 7.46
CA ASP A 105 21.22 -0.77 7.25
C ASP A 105 20.07 0.25 7.07
N GLN A 106 20.38 1.51 7.33
CA GLN A 106 19.46 2.61 7.12
C GLN A 106 19.56 3.10 5.68
N TYR A 107 18.39 3.32 5.07
CA TYR A 107 18.34 3.92 3.75
C TYR A 107 18.94 5.32 3.74
N GLN A 108 19.89 5.55 2.85
CA GLN A 108 20.41 6.86 2.49
C GLN A 108 20.19 7.05 0.98
N HIS A 109 19.95 8.27 0.52
CA HIS A 109 19.69 8.54 -0.91
C HIS A 109 20.82 8.09 -1.85
N THR A 110 21.99 7.79 -1.32
CA THR A 110 23.15 7.25 -2.04
C THR A 110 23.31 5.75 -1.91
N SER A 111 22.40 5.07 -1.17
CA SER A 111 22.46 3.62 -1.00
C SER A 111 22.15 2.92 -2.32
N GLN A 112 23.05 2.02 -2.73
CA GLN A 112 22.76 1.10 -3.81
C GLN A 112 21.92 -0.05 -3.25
N ILE A 113 20.82 -0.36 -3.92
CA ILE A 113 19.92 -1.48 -3.57
C ILE A 113 19.87 -2.40 -4.78
N ASP A 114 20.41 -3.60 -4.62
CA ASP A 114 20.49 -4.57 -5.73
C ASP A 114 19.12 -5.13 -6.09
N PHE A 115 18.27 -5.32 -5.06
CA PHE A 115 16.96 -5.92 -5.20
C PHE A 115 16.00 -5.37 -4.16
N ALA A 116 14.73 -5.18 -4.51
CA ALA A 116 13.66 -4.91 -3.55
C ALA A 116 12.45 -5.79 -3.84
N PHE A 117 11.71 -6.13 -2.80
CA PHE A 117 10.41 -6.77 -2.91
C PHE A 117 9.41 -6.04 -2.02
N ASP A 118 8.14 -6.04 -2.46
CA ASP A 118 7.07 -5.41 -1.69
C ASP A 118 5.71 -6.04 -1.99
N ASP A 119 4.73 -5.71 -1.16
CA ASP A 119 3.32 -5.91 -1.45
C ASP A 119 2.79 -4.69 -2.23
N ALA A 120 1.74 -4.86 -3.02
CA ALA A 120 1.00 -3.74 -3.59
C ALA A 120 -0.48 -3.87 -3.27
N ASP A 121 -1.18 -2.74 -3.16
CA ASP A 121 -2.62 -2.75 -2.93
C ASP A 121 -3.39 -3.12 -4.21
N ILE A 122 -2.89 -2.63 -5.36
CA ILE A 122 -3.39 -2.96 -6.70
C ILE A 122 -2.26 -2.77 -7.71
N ILE A 123 -2.29 -3.53 -8.80
CA ILE A 123 -1.39 -3.40 -9.95
C ILE A 123 -2.22 -3.38 -11.23
N GLU A 124 -1.94 -2.39 -12.07
CA GLU A 124 -2.54 -2.22 -13.39
C GLU A 124 -2.03 -3.30 -14.35
N GLU A 125 -2.96 -4.06 -14.92
CA GLU A 125 -2.62 -5.08 -15.92
C GLU A 125 -2.04 -4.43 -17.19
N GLY A 126 -0.96 -5.01 -17.70
CA GLY A 126 -0.28 -4.52 -18.89
C GLY A 126 0.83 -3.51 -18.64
N THR A 127 0.66 -2.53 -17.75
CA THR A 127 1.69 -1.53 -17.44
C THR A 127 2.57 -1.93 -16.25
N LEU A 128 2.04 -2.74 -15.33
CA LEU A 128 2.60 -3.10 -14.03
C LEU A 128 2.81 -1.90 -13.10
N ILE A 129 2.12 -0.79 -13.34
CA ILE A 129 2.09 0.34 -12.41
C ILE A 129 1.30 -0.09 -11.17
N ALA A 130 1.87 0.15 -10.00
CA ALA A 130 1.31 -0.27 -8.71
C ALA A 130 0.76 0.91 -7.91
N VAL A 131 -0.18 0.63 -7.02
CA VAL A 131 -0.60 1.55 -5.95
C VAL A 131 -0.22 0.93 -4.62
N ILE A 132 0.42 1.72 -3.77
CA ILE A 132 0.79 1.40 -2.40
C ILE A 132 0.16 2.41 -1.42
N GLY A 133 0.10 2.07 -0.15
CA GLY A 133 -0.30 2.99 0.91
C GLY A 133 -1.81 3.16 1.10
N ARG A 134 -2.67 2.34 0.46
CA ARG A 134 -4.12 2.29 0.71
C ARG A 134 -4.45 1.78 2.11
N ARG A 135 -3.60 0.92 2.67
CA ARG A 135 -3.82 0.35 3.99
C ARG A 135 -3.77 1.43 5.04
N GLN A 136 -4.63 1.31 6.04
CA GLN A 136 -4.55 2.16 7.22
C GLN A 136 -3.25 1.81 7.96
N SER A 137 -2.21 2.55 7.68
CA SER A 137 -0.97 2.43 8.44
C SER A 137 -1.18 3.01 9.84
N ARG A 138 -0.48 2.45 10.81
CA ARG A 138 -0.52 2.94 12.21
C ARG A 138 0.24 4.26 12.40
N GLY A 139 0.41 5.06 11.33
CA GLY A 139 1.13 6.34 11.36
C GLY A 139 2.65 6.24 11.26
N ASP A 140 3.22 5.05 11.31
CA ASP A 140 4.67 4.82 11.28
C ASP A 140 5.21 4.49 9.88
N GLU A 141 4.32 4.29 8.90
CA GLU A 141 4.70 4.02 7.52
C GLU A 141 4.87 5.31 6.73
N SER A 142 5.88 5.34 5.87
CA SER A 142 6.19 6.48 5.01
C SER A 142 6.17 6.04 3.56
N ILE A 143 5.14 6.45 2.82
CA ILE A 143 5.07 6.26 1.37
C ILE A 143 6.31 6.82 0.68
N ILE A 144 6.86 7.95 1.16
CA ILE A 144 8.07 8.56 0.60
C ILE A 144 9.27 7.64 0.75
N GLN A 145 9.48 7.09 1.95
CA GLN A 145 10.61 6.19 2.20
C GLN A 145 10.45 4.89 1.39
N GLU A 146 9.26 4.30 1.40
CA GLU A 146 8.93 3.10 0.63
C GLU A 146 9.20 3.31 -0.86
N LYS A 147 8.61 4.34 -1.49
CA LYS A 147 8.89 4.69 -2.90
C LYS A 147 10.35 4.98 -3.19
N SER A 148 11.04 5.67 -2.28
CA SER A 148 12.46 5.98 -2.47
C SER A 148 13.31 4.71 -2.55
N ILE A 149 13.04 3.71 -1.70
CA ILE A 149 13.73 2.43 -1.69
C ILE A 149 13.35 1.62 -2.94
N LEU A 150 12.05 1.54 -3.29
CA LEU A 150 11.59 0.86 -4.50
C LEU A 150 12.25 1.45 -5.76
N ASN A 151 12.33 2.78 -5.85
CA ASN A 151 12.94 3.47 -6.99
C ASN A 151 14.46 3.33 -7.04
N ALA A 152 15.14 3.20 -5.90
CA ALA A 152 16.58 3.00 -5.83
C ALA A 152 17.02 1.58 -6.20
N ALA A 153 16.14 0.59 -6.11
CA ALA A 153 16.47 -0.80 -6.39
C ALA A 153 16.77 -1.03 -7.88
N ASP A 154 17.78 -1.82 -8.18
CA ASP A 154 18.10 -2.22 -9.55
C ASP A 154 17.02 -3.14 -10.13
N LYS A 155 16.40 -3.97 -9.29
CA LYS A 155 15.29 -4.84 -9.63
C LYS A 155 14.23 -4.82 -8.55
N LEU A 156 12.96 -4.75 -8.97
CA LEU A 156 11.79 -4.74 -8.08
C LEU A 156 10.90 -5.95 -8.36
N VAL A 157 10.40 -6.57 -7.30
CA VAL A 157 9.37 -7.61 -7.35
C VAL A 157 8.20 -7.23 -6.45
N PHE A 158 7.00 -7.14 -7.01
CA PHE A 158 5.77 -7.11 -6.23
C PHE A 158 5.19 -8.51 -6.06
N MET A 159 4.70 -8.79 -4.85
CA MET A 159 4.03 -10.06 -4.52
C MET A 159 2.57 -9.78 -4.19
N ILE A 160 1.64 -10.29 -5.00
CA ILE A 160 0.21 -10.01 -4.88
C ILE A 160 -0.66 -11.25 -5.08
N SER A 161 -1.91 -11.14 -4.68
CA SER A 161 -2.97 -12.07 -5.05
C SER A 161 -3.62 -11.68 -6.38
N LYS A 162 -4.28 -12.63 -7.05
CA LYS A 162 -4.89 -12.40 -8.38
C LYS A 162 -5.92 -11.26 -8.39
N ASN A 163 -6.64 -11.05 -7.30
CA ASN A 163 -7.62 -9.97 -7.19
C ASN A 163 -7.02 -8.56 -7.11
N GLN A 164 -5.71 -8.45 -6.85
CA GLN A 164 -4.97 -7.18 -6.85
C GLN A 164 -4.36 -6.85 -8.23
N TYR A 165 -4.43 -7.78 -9.20
CA TYR A 165 -3.97 -7.58 -10.57
C TYR A 165 -5.18 -7.36 -11.46
N GLN A 166 -5.39 -6.13 -11.92
CA GLN A 166 -6.66 -5.70 -12.52
C GLN A 166 -6.43 -4.86 -13.79
N ASP A 167 -7.34 -5.06 -14.76
CA ASP A 167 -7.48 -4.25 -15.98
C ASP A 167 -8.40 -3.04 -15.79
N VAL A 168 -9.39 -3.17 -14.89
CA VAL A 168 -10.29 -2.08 -14.49
C VAL A 168 -9.98 -1.73 -13.05
N LEU A 169 -9.44 -0.54 -12.85
CA LEU A 169 -8.96 -0.08 -11.55
C LEU A 169 -10.01 0.78 -10.86
N ASP A 170 -10.11 0.60 -9.56
CA ASP A 170 -10.99 1.38 -8.69
C ASP A 170 -10.35 1.69 -7.32
N GLY A 171 -11.08 2.40 -6.47
CA GLY A 171 -10.70 2.71 -5.10
C GLY A 171 -9.80 3.92 -4.96
N SER A 172 -9.08 4.03 -3.84
CA SER A 172 -8.37 5.25 -3.50
C SER A 172 -6.91 5.26 -3.97
N ILE A 173 -6.41 6.45 -4.28
CA ILE A 173 -4.99 6.73 -4.43
C ILE A 173 -4.58 7.64 -3.28
N PRO A 174 -3.66 7.20 -2.40
CA PRO A 174 -3.13 8.04 -1.34
C PRO A 174 -2.25 9.15 -1.91
N VAL A 175 -2.46 10.39 -1.43
CA VAL A 175 -1.70 11.56 -1.83
C VAL A 175 -1.17 12.27 -0.59
N LEU A 176 0.14 12.51 -0.54
CA LEU A 176 0.77 13.26 0.52
C LEU A 176 0.80 14.74 0.15
N VAL A 177 0.30 15.57 1.04
CA VAL A 177 0.20 17.00 0.82
C VAL A 177 0.84 17.79 1.95
N GLN A 178 1.30 18.98 1.65
CA GLN A 178 1.81 19.91 2.65
C GLN A 178 0.72 20.24 3.68
N SER A 179 1.08 20.20 4.97
CA SER A 179 0.09 20.40 6.05
C SER A 179 -0.45 21.83 6.10
N LEU A 180 0.33 22.83 5.62
CA LEU A 180 -0.05 24.23 5.76
C LEU A 180 -1.28 24.59 4.92
N ASN A 181 -1.31 24.24 3.66
CA ASN A 181 -2.40 24.60 2.72
C ASN A 181 -3.10 23.34 2.18
N TRP A 182 -3.23 22.31 3.04
CA TRP A 182 -3.78 21.03 2.61
C TRP A 182 -5.20 21.15 2.03
N MET A 183 -6.00 22.13 2.50
CA MET A 183 -7.39 22.31 2.08
C MET A 183 -7.46 22.85 0.66
N GLU A 184 -6.65 23.87 0.33
CA GLU A 184 -6.56 24.39 -1.03
C GLU A 184 -6.05 23.33 -2.01
N THR A 185 -5.06 22.53 -1.59
CA THR A 185 -4.56 21.39 -2.38
C THR A 185 -5.65 20.32 -2.57
N ALA A 186 -6.47 20.05 -1.54
CA ALA A 186 -7.56 19.10 -1.65
C ALA A 186 -8.65 19.57 -2.60
N GLU A 187 -9.00 20.88 -2.58
CA GLU A 187 -9.94 21.49 -3.51
C GLU A 187 -9.42 21.43 -4.97
N GLU A 188 -8.13 21.70 -5.19
CA GLU A 188 -7.52 21.61 -6.53
C GLU A 188 -7.53 20.16 -7.06
N ILE A 189 -7.29 19.15 -6.19
CA ILE A 189 -7.39 17.74 -6.57
C ILE A 189 -8.85 17.34 -6.87
N ASP A 190 -9.82 17.83 -6.08
CA ASP A 190 -11.25 17.56 -6.29
C ASP A 190 -11.72 18.14 -7.64
N ASP A 191 -11.31 19.38 -7.95
CA ASP A 191 -11.59 20.01 -9.24
C ASP A 191 -10.93 19.25 -10.42
N LEU A 192 -9.72 18.71 -10.21
CA LEU A 192 -8.97 17.96 -11.23
C LEU A 192 -9.70 16.65 -11.65
N PHE A 193 -10.37 16.00 -10.70
CA PHE A 193 -11.10 14.75 -10.90
C PHE A 193 -12.62 14.92 -10.72
N LEU A 194 -13.14 16.10 -11.01
CA LEU A 194 -14.53 16.46 -10.78
C LEU A 194 -15.51 15.46 -11.41
N GLY A 195 -16.31 14.82 -10.55
CA GLY A 195 -17.29 13.82 -10.95
C GLY A 195 -16.74 12.38 -11.08
N ASP A 196 -15.42 12.19 -11.04
CA ASP A 196 -14.78 10.88 -11.14
C ASP A 196 -14.21 10.40 -9.79
N ALA A 197 -13.89 11.32 -8.87
CA ALA A 197 -13.37 10.97 -7.55
C ALA A 197 -13.90 11.89 -6.45
N GLU A 198 -13.76 11.45 -5.21
CA GLU A 198 -13.95 12.22 -3.98
C GLU A 198 -12.63 12.33 -3.24
N VAL A 199 -12.32 13.50 -2.67
CA VAL A 199 -11.08 13.71 -1.92
C VAL A 199 -11.37 13.75 -0.42
N TRP A 200 -10.80 12.80 0.31
CA TRP A 200 -11.01 12.69 1.74
C TRP A 200 -9.68 12.77 2.49
N ARG A 201 -9.62 13.57 3.56
CA ARG A 201 -8.45 13.59 4.43
C ARG A 201 -8.44 12.35 5.33
N ARG A 202 -7.33 11.60 5.30
CA ARG A 202 -7.18 10.37 6.08
C ARG A 202 -7.11 10.68 7.58
N PRO A 203 -7.95 10.06 8.42
CA PRO A 203 -7.88 10.21 9.87
C PRO A 203 -6.80 9.28 10.46
N SER A 204 -6.22 9.67 11.58
CA SER A 204 -5.34 8.80 12.37
C SER A 204 -6.12 7.74 13.15
N ILE A 205 -7.34 8.05 13.54
CA ILE A 205 -8.25 7.19 14.33
C ILE A 205 -9.67 7.40 13.83
N GLY A 206 -10.46 6.32 13.77
CA GLY A 206 -11.88 6.36 13.43
C GLY A 206 -12.15 6.26 11.95
N HIS A 207 -13.32 6.77 11.53
CA HIS A 207 -13.75 6.75 10.14
C HIS A 207 -13.29 8.03 9.41
N ALA A 208 -12.92 7.87 8.15
CA ALA A 208 -12.63 9.00 7.26
C ALA A 208 -13.93 9.77 6.97
N ASP A 209 -13.79 11.08 6.86
CA ASP A 209 -14.75 11.98 6.26
C ASP A 209 -14.00 13.02 5.40
N PRO A 210 -14.68 13.87 4.61
CA PRO A 210 -14.00 14.83 3.73
C PRO A 210 -13.04 15.77 4.47
N LEU A 211 -13.30 16.07 5.73
CA LEU A 211 -12.43 16.92 6.56
C LEU A 211 -11.41 16.11 7.39
N GLY A 212 -11.53 14.77 7.43
CA GLY A 212 -10.66 13.88 8.20
C GLY A 212 -10.85 13.97 9.70
N GLY A 213 -11.99 14.52 10.18
CA GLY A 213 -12.30 14.70 11.59
C GLY A 213 -11.28 15.57 12.34
N ASP A 214 -11.31 15.52 13.68
CA ASP A 214 -10.43 16.32 14.56
C ASP A 214 -8.99 15.78 14.65
N PHE A 215 -8.74 14.56 14.19
CA PHE A 215 -7.46 13.87 14.32
C PHE A 215 -6.97 13.34 12.96
N PRO A 216 -6.48 14.23 12.06
CA PRO A 216 -5.94 13.79 10.79
C PRO A 216 -4.68 12.95 10.98
N LEU A 217 -4.44 12.02 10.05
CA LEU A 217 -3.15 11.34 9.97
C LEU A 217 -2.09 12.35 9.54
N VAL A 218 -1.02 12.43 10.34
CA VAL A 218 0.18 13.21 10.01
C VAL A 218 1.33 12.22 9.89
N THR A 219 2.02 12.21 8.74
CA THR A 219 3.17 11.34 8.53
C THR A 219 4.35 11.78 9.39
N LYS A 220 5.36 10.92 9.54
CA LYS A 220 6.58 11.24 10.28
C LYS A 220 7.34 12.45 9.70
N GLU A 221 7.15 12.73 8.40
CA GLU A 221 7.71 13.89 7.72
C GLU A 221 6.86 15.16 7.90
N GLY A 222 5.71 15.06 8.56
CA GLY A 222 4.82 16.20 8.84
C GLY A 222 3.77 16.49 7.76
N TYR A 223 3.53 15.57 6.82
CA TYR A 223 2.54 15.74 5.76
C TYR A 223 1.18 15.16 6.14
N HIS A 224 0.11 15.72 5.56
CA HIS A 224 -1.20 15.10 5.58
C HIS A 224 -1.33 14.07 4.46
N VAL A 225 -2.22 13.10 4.66
CA VAL A 225 -2.59 12.12 3.65
C VAL A 225 -4.01 12.39 3.20
N LEU A 226 -4.19 12.59 1.91
CA LEU A 226 -5.50 12.61 1.25
C LEU A 226 -5.71 11.27 0.55
N ASP A 227 -6.91 10.74 0.62
CA ASP A 227 -7.36 9.61 -0.17
C ASP A 227 -8.23 10.14 -1.32
N VAL A 228 -7.72 10.06 -2.55
CA VAL A 228 -8.49 10.36 -3.77
C VAL A 228 -9.25 9.09 -4.13
N ILE A 229 -10.53 9.04 -3.81
CA ILE A 229 -11.39 7.86 -3.90
C ILE A 229 -12.14 7.91 -5.22
N PHE A 230 -11.71 7.12 -6.19
CA PHE A 230 -12.34 7.06 -7.50
C PHE A 230 -13.69 6.32 -7.42
N THR A 231 -14.74 6.99 -7.88
CA THR A 231 -16.11 6.47 -8.04
C THR A 231 -16.36 6.00 -9.47
N SER A 232 -15.55 6.47 -10.43
CA SER A 232 -15.47 5.98 -11.81
C SER A 232 -14.21 5.12 -11.98
N PRO A 233 -14.20 4.19 -12.96
CA PRO A 233 -13.00 3.40 -13.24
C PRO A 233 -11.81 4.28 -13.63
N ILE A 234 -10.64 3.99 -13.06
CA ILE A 234 -9.38 4.64 -13.43
C ILE A 234 -8.92 4.07 -14.77
N THR A 235 -8.77 4.90 -15.78
CA THR A 235 -8.36 4.48 -17.11
C THR A 235 -6.84 4.31 -17.25
N SER A 236 -6.06 5.07 -16.47
CA SER A 236 -4.60 5.02 -16.49
C SER A 236 -4.02 5.56 -15.19
N LEU A 237 -3.30 4.72 -14.45
CA LEU A 237 -2.55 5.16 -13.27
C LEU A 237 -1.43 6.15 -13.61
N ALA A 238 -0.85 6.03 -14.80
CA ALA A 238 0.19 6.94 -15.26
C ALA A 238 -0.35 8.37 -15.42
N GLU A 239 -1.54 8.52 -16.04
CA GLU A 239 -2.17 9.83 -16.23
C GLU A 239 -2.60 10.45 -14.90
N VAL A 240 -3.15 9.64 -13.98
CA VAL A 240 -3.49 10.11 -12.64
C VAL A 240 -2.24 10.59 -11.90
N ALA A 241 -1.16 9.83 -11.92
CA ALA A 241 0.10 10.20 -11.29
C ALA A 241 0.68 11.50 -11.88
N GLU A 242 0.68 11.63 -13.21
CA GLU A 242 1.15 12.85 -13.89
C GLU A 242 0.29 14.08 -13.52
N SER A 243 -1.01 13.90 -13.40
CA SER A 243 -1.93 14.95 -13.03
C SER A 243 -1.73 15.41 -11.58
N LEU A 244 -1.62 14.46 -10.64
CA LEU A 244 -1.34 14.74 -9.23
C LEU A 244 0.00 15.45 -9.02
N ASN A 245 1.03 15.09 -9.79
CA ASN A 245 2.35 15.72 -9.71
C ASN A 245 2.37 17.20 -10.14
N LYS A 246 1.32 17.70 -10.81
CA LYS A 246 1.21 19.11 -11.26
C LYS A 246 0.48 19.99 -10.26
N VAL A 247 -0.19 19.41 -9.26
CA VAL A 247 -0.95 20.14 -8.25
C VAL A 247 -0.02 20.74 -7.20
N ASP A 248 -0.18 22.03 -6.94
CA ASP A 248 0.60 22.71 -5.91
C ASP A 248 0.27 22.15 -4.52
N GLY A 249 1.31 21.92 -3.71
CA GLY A 249 1.16 21.36 -2.36
C GLY A 249 1.15 19.83 -2.31
N VAL A 250 1.01 19.12 -3.44
CA VAL A 250 1.26 17.67 -3.50
C VAL A 250 2.76 17.42 -3.36
N VAL A 251 3.11 16.53 -2.44
CA VAL A 251 4.51 16.16 -2.15
C VAL A 251 4.86 14.84 -2.82
N ASP A 252 3.97 13.85 -2.74
CA ASP A 252 4.09 12.54 -3.36
C ASP A 252 2.72 11.83 -3.37
N HIS A 253 2.64 10.68 -3.98
CA HIS A 253 1.43 9.86 -4.05
C HIS A 253 1.77 8.37 -4.08
N GLY A 254 0.77 7.50 -3.81
CA GLY A 254 0.96 6.05 -3.72
C GLY A 254 1.16 5.33 -5.07
N VAL A 255 1.18 6.03 -6.20
CA VAL A 255 1.43 5.37 -7.50
C VAL A 255 2.93 5.15 -7.70
N VAL A 256 3.30 3.91 -8.03
CA VAL A 256 4.69 3.47 -8.28
C VAL A 256 4.79 2.97 -9.73
N SER A 257 5.65 3.61 -10.53
CA SER A 257 5.97 3.20 -11.90
C SER A 257 7.47 2.98 -12.01
N LYS A 258 7.95 1.80 -11.62
CA LYS A 258 9.38 1.43 -11.64
C LYS A 258 9.64 0.37 -12.69
N PHE A 259 10.71 0.55 -13.46
CA PHE A 259 11.21 -0.42 -14.43
C PHE A 259 12.70 -0.70 -14.19
N PRO A 260 13.18 -1.95 -14.26
CA PRO A 260 12.38 -3.16 -14.49
C PRO A 260 11.59 -3.59 -13.24
N CYS A 261 10.39 -4.11 -13.46
CA CYS A 261 9.51 -4.62 -12.42
C CYS A 261 9.00 -6.02 -12.80
N THR A 262 8.91 -6.89 -11.81
CA THR A 262 8.32 -8.23 -11.91
C THR A 262 7.14 -8.31 -10.94
N VAL A 263 6.06 -8.96 -11.32
CA VAL A 263 4.91 -9.23 -10.45
C VAL A 263 4.75 -10.74 -10.29
N VAL A 264 4.80 -11.20 -9.05
CA VAL A 264 4.52 -12.59 -8.66
C VAL A 264 3.09 -12.66 -8.14
N ILE A 265 2.22 -13.24 -8.94
CA ILE A 265 0.76 -13.29 -8.71
C ILE A 265 0.39 -14.67 -8.16
N THR A 266 -0.29 -14.70 -7.03
CA THR A 266 -0.82 -15.95 -6.46
C THR A 266 -2.28 -16.16 -6.87
N SER A 267 -2.60 -17.41 -7.20
CA SER A 267 -3.96 -17.85 -7.47
C SER A 267 -4.19 -19.27 -6.93
N GLU A 268 -5.42 -19.75 -6.99
CA GLU A 268 -5.75 -21.13 -6.63
C GLU A 268 -5.01 -22.15 -7.51
N SER A 269 -4.75 -21.81 -8.78
CA SER A 269 -4.04 -22.64 -9.75
C SER A 269 -2.52 -22.64 -9.59
N GLY A 270 -1.95 -21.72 -8.82
CA GLY A 270 -0.51 -21.61 -8.60
C GLY A 270 0.05 -20.20 -8.66
N LEU A 271 1.30 -20.07 -9.07
CA LEU A 271 1.98 -18.79 -9.28
C LEU A 271 1.99 -18.44 -10.76
N SER A 272 1.72 -17.18 -11.06
CA SER A 272 1.97 -16.55 -12.36
C SER A 272 2.99 -15.44 -12.18
N ILE A 273 3.91 -15.32 -13.11
CA ILE A 273 4.97 -14.31 -13.09
C ILE A 273 4.80 -13.44 -14.32
N VAL A 274 4.74 -12.14 -14.13
CA VAL A 274 4.63 -11.15 -15.20
C VAL A 274 5.79 -10.17 -15.06
N ASP A 275 6.58 -10.04 -16.13
CA ASP A 275 7.73 -9.15 -16.20
C ASP A 275 7.44 -7.99 -17.13
N ASN A 276 7.86 -6.80 -16.72
CA ASN A 276 7.94 -5.64 -17.60
C ASN A 276 9.41 -5.40 -17.97
N LEU A 277 9.95 -6.26 -18.83
CA LEU A 277 11.27 -6.08 -19.38
C LEU A 277 11.19 -5.16 -20.62
N PRO A 278 12.13 -4.20 -20.81
CA PRO A 278 12.19 -3.47 -22.06
C PRO A 278 12.37 -4.46 -23.23
N ALA A 279 11.61 -4.25 -24.30
CA ALA A 279 11.53 -5.14 -25.48
C ALA A 279 12.88 -5.52 -26.12
N ASN A 280 13.99 -4.90 -25.71
CA ASN A 280 15.33 -5.12 -26.26
C ASN A 280 16.22 -6.08 -25.44
N ALA A 281 15.68 -6.73 -24.40
CA ALA A 281 16.46 -7.66 -23.56
C ALA A 281 16.37 -9.14 -23.99
N VAL A 282 15.69 -9.46 -25.09
CA VAL A 282 15.46 -10.85 -25.55
C VAL A 282 16.46 -11.31 -26.63
N GLU A 283 17.39 -10.47 -27.07
CA GLU A 283 18.45 -10.89 -28.00
C GLU A 283 19.81 -10.99 -27.29
N GLY A 284 20.12 -12.17 -26.77
CA GLY A 284 21.47 -12.44 -26.24
C GLY A 284 21.58 -13.69 -25.38
N VAL A 285 21.23 -14.86 -25.91
CA VAL A 285 21.74 -16.16 -25.44
C VAL A 285 22.14 -16.98 -26.67
#